data_271484f54868c6cbc43717bec82ef006
#
_entry.id   271484f54868c6cbc43717bec82ef006
#
_cell.length_a   1.000
_cell.length_b   1.000
_cell.length_c   1.000
_cell.angle_alpha   90.00
_cell.angle_beta   90.00
_cell.angle_gamma   90.00
#
_symmetry.space_group_name_H-M   'P 1'
#
loop_
_entity.id
_entity.type
_entity.pdbx_description
1 polymer ?
#
loop_
_entity_poly.entity_id
_entity_poly.type
_entity_poly.pdbx_seq_one_letter_code
_entity_poly.pdbx_strand_id
1 'polypeptide(L)'
;MKTSGYPESLQESLAKVESSRAKRVELAKKQKYFHKLSPNEYEEILKKYHPDYKPEGRKRLKVGPNKGEKLQTELIEILQGQPWVDPIDFKKRLKSPDFSTDVLIIGGGGAGSTAALMASENDCQVILATKLRHGDANTIMAEGGIQAADLPYDSPYYHFLDTIGGGHFTNDKRLVRTLVLDAPIVIKWLEDLGVMFDKEPDGTMKELKGGGLCRRRMHSSKDMTGLEIMRVLRDEVRNRADRIEILEFCPAVELLLDETGAIGGAILYNLETEEFLVVKAKAVILATGGYGRLHLYGFATTNHYGATGDGLVLGYRLGIPLRNLKYAQFHPTGAAFPEQCIGMLITEKVRTLGAEPINCDGERFCHPLEPRDVESALIIRECVERNKGVITPTGRVGVWLDSPMIDMIWGEGTVEKALASKYLQFKRYGIDIAKEPMLVFPTLHYQNGGLAINE
;
A
#
# COMPACT_ATOMS: atom_id res chain seq x y z
N MET A 1 -23.96 -30.46 -9.95
CA MET A 1 -23.04 -29.46 -10.55
C MET A 1 -22.65 -28.48 -9.45
N LYS A 2 -21.34 -28.28 -9.16
CA LYS A 2 -20.92 -27.20 -8.27
C LYS A 2 -21.23 -25.89 -9.02
N THR A 3 -22.15 -25.10 -8.51
CA THR A 3 -22.41 -23.76 -9.03
C THR A 3 -21.16 -22.93 -8.82
N SER A 4 -20.60 -22.41 -9.92
CA SER A 4 -19.54 -21.39 -9.87
C SER A 4 -20.02 -20.20 -9.04
N GLY A 5 -19.11 -19.57 -8.30
CA GLY A 5 -19.42 -18.32 -7.57
C GLY A 5 -19.65 -17.12 -8.51
N TYR A 6 -19.40 -17.29 -9.80
CA TYR A 6 -19.64 -16.27 -10.83
C TYR A 6 -21.05 -16.36 -11.42
N PRO A 7 -21.72 -15.21 -11.65
CA PRO A 7 -23.04 -15.16 -12.26
C PRO A 7 -23.02 -15.66 -13.71
N GLU A 8 -24.19 -16.05 -14.21
CA GLU A 8 -24.38 -16.59 -15.56
C GLU A 8 -23.82 -15.65 -16.66
N SER A 9 -23.98 -14.34 -16.49
CA SER A 9 -23.49 -13.34 -17.44
C SER A 9 -21.97 -13.36 -17.65
N LEU A 10 -21.19 -13.96 -16.76
CA LEU A 10 -19.73 -14.05 -16.87
C LEU A 10 -19.24 -15.41 -17.39
N GLN A 11 -20.11 -16.42 -17.50
CA GLN A 11 -19.73 -17.80 -17.83
C GLN A 11 -19.16 -17.94 -19.25
N GLU A 12 -19.67 -17.18 -20.22
CA GLU A 12 -19.12 -17.21 -21.59
C GLU A 12 -17.66 -16.76 -21.63
N SER A 13 -17.35 -15.65 -20.94
CA SER A 13 -15.99 -15.14 -20.86
C SER A 13 -15.06 -16.09 -20.10
N LEU A 14 -15.53 -16.69 -19.00
CA LEU A 14 -14.79 -17.72 -18.26
C LEU A 14 -14.43 -18.92 -19.16
N ALA A 15 -15.36 -19.42 -19.95
CA ALA A 15 -15.13 -20.54 -20.88
C ALA A 15 -14.05 -20.19 -21.92
N LYS A 16 -14.00 -18.95 -22.43
CA LYS A 16 -12.95 -18.49 -23.35
C LYS A 16 -11.56 -18.48 -22.67
N VAL A 17 -11.47 -18.01 -21.42
CA VAL A 17 -10.20 -18.05 -20.65
C VAL A 17 -9.76 -19.49 -20.42
N GLU A 18 -10.67 -20.36 -20.04
CA GLU A 18 -10.36 -21.77 -19.78
C GLU A 18 -9.89 -22.48 -21.04
N SER A 19 -10.55 -22.27 -22.18
CA SER A 19 -10.17 -22.88 -23.46
C SER A 19 -8.76 -22.52 -23.91
N SER A 20 -8.27 -21.31 -23.59
CA SER A 20 -6.93 -20.82 -23.96
C SER A 20 -5.85 -21.20 -22.92
N ARG A 21 -6.22 -21.62 -21.70
CA ARG A 21 -5.31 -21.81 -20.56
C ARG A 21 -4.18 -22.80 -20.83
N ALA A 22 -4.48 -23.97 -21.34
CA ALA A 22 -3.47 -25.02 -21.57
C ALA A 22 -2.32 -24.52 -22.46
N LYS A 23 -2.64 -23.81 -23.56
CA LYS A 23 -1.66 -23.21 -24.45
C LYS A 23 -0.80 -22.14 -23.74
N ARG A 24 -1.43 -21.31 -22.90
CA ARG A 24 -0.71 -20.26 -22.15
C ARG A 24 0.22 -20.86 -21.11
N VAL A 25 -0.17 -21.94 -20.42
CA VAL A 25 0.67 -22.69 -19.49
C VAL A 25 1.91 -23.27 -20.19
N GLU A 26 1.77 -23.87 -21.39
CA GLU A 26 2.92 -24.34 -22.16
C GLU A 26 3.88 -23.21 -22.53
N LEU A 27 3.35 -22.05 -22.92
CA LEU A 27 4.16 -20.88 -23.24
C LEU A 27 4.87 -20.35 -21.99
N ALA A 28 4.19 -20.26 -20.85
CA ALA A 28 4.76 -19.81 -19.60
C ALA A 28 5.89 -20.73 -19.11
N LYS A 29 5.73 -22.07 -19.20
CA LYS A 29 6.80 -23.04 -18.90
C LYS A 29 8.03 -22.87 -19.78
N LYS A 30 7.86 -22.39 -21.01
CA LYS A 30 8.94 -22.02 -21.94
C LYS A 30 9.42 -20.57 -21.80
N GLN A 31 8.94 -19.83 -20.78
CA GLN A 31 9.22 -18.40 -20.56
C GLN A 31 8.83 -17.51 -21.77
N LYS A 32 7.86 -17.92 -22.56
CA LYS A 32 7.33 -17.18 -23.69
C LYS A 32 6.07 -16.40 -23.30
N TYR A 33 6.29 -15.34 -22.53
CA TYR A 33 5.23 -14.40 -22.13
C TYR A 33 4.85 -13.44 -23.26
N PHE A 34 3.82 -12.65 -23.04
CA PHE A 34 3.55 -11.48 -23.88
C PHE A 34 4.79 -10.57 -23.88
N HIS A 35 5.08 -9.88 -24.96
CA HIS A 35 6.28 -9.04 -25.06
C HIS A 35 6.23 -7.89 -24.04
N LYS A 36 7.37 -7.55 -23.47
CA LYS A 36 7.52 -6.34 -22.66
C LYS A 36 7.58 -5.12 -23.57
N LEU A 37 6.96 -4.04 -23.12
CA LEU A 37 7.02 -2.77 -23.81
C LEU A 37 8.42 -2.15 -23.70
N SER A 38 8.80 -1.36 -24.68
CA SER A 38 9.99 -0.51 -24.64
C SER A 38 9.73 0.76 -23.80
N PRO A 39 10.78 1.45 -23.34
CA PRO A 39 10.63 2.72 -22.59
C PRO A 39 9.79 3.78 -23.32
N ASN A 40 9.89 3.87 -24.64
CA ASN A 40 9.09 4.83 -25.42
C ASN A 40 7.59 4.45 -25.41
N GLU A 41 7.28 3.16 -25.57
CA GLU A 41 5.91 2.66 -25.48
C GLU A 41 5.32 2.88 -24.06
N TYR A 42 6.14 2.75 -22.99
CA TYR A 42 5.71 3.09 -21.64
C TYR A 42 5.19 4.51 -21.54
N GLU A 43 5.97 5.50 -22.02
CA GLU A 43 5.56 6.90 -21.97
C GLU A 43 4.25 7.17 -22.70
N GLU A 44 4.06 6.57 -23.87
CA GLU A 44 2.82 6.73 -24.64
C GLU A 44 1.61 6.16 -23.91
N ILE A 45 1.74 4.94 -23.38
CA ILE A 45 0.68 4.26 -22.63
C ILE A 45 0.34 5.02 -21.35
N LEU A 46 1.35 5.46 -20.58
CA LEU A 46 1.12 6.23 -19.37
C LEU A 46 0.42 7.56 -19.65
N LYS A 47 0.91 8.35 -20.58
CA LYS A 47 0.31 9.65 -20.96
C LYS A 47 -1.15 9.51 -21.41
N LYS A 48 -1.49 8.41 -22.08
CA LYS A 48 -2.82 8.22 -22.66
C LYS A 48 -3.82 7.58 -21.70
N TYR A 49 -3.38 6.69 -20.82
CA TYR A 49 -4.30 5.85 -20.03
C TYR A 49 -4.10 5.91 -18.52
N HIS A 50 -2.93 6.27 -18.02
CA HIS A 50 -2.72 6.33 -16.58
C HIS A 50 -3.44 7.54 -15.96
N PRO A 51 -4.20 7.39 -14.86
CA PRO A 51 -5.00 8.47 -14.27
C PRO A 51 -4.21 9.74 -13.92
N ASP A 52 -2.98 9.59 -13.44
CA ASP A 52 -2.13 10.74 -13.06
C ASP A 52 -1.71 11.65 -14.21
N TYR A 53 -1.80 11.19 -15.45
CA TYR A 53 -1.46 12.00 -16.62
C TYR A 53 -2.66 12.77 -17.20
N LYS A 54 -3.87 12.49 -16.71
CA LYS A 54 -5.08 13.18 -17.15
C LYS A 54 -5.22 14.52 -16.43
N PRO A 55 -5.49 15.63 -17.13
CA PRO A 55 -5.69 16.94 -16.50
C PRO A 55 -7.02 17.05 -15.76
N GLU A 56 -8.00 16.20 -16.13
CA GLU A 56 -9.30 16.11 -15.49
C GLU A 56 -9.14 15.60 -14.04
N GLY A 57 -9.95 16.12 -13.14
CA GLY A 57 -9.88 15.76 -11.71
C GLY A 57 -8.74 16.44 -10.93
N ARG A 58 -8.05 17.44 -11.54
CA ARG A 58 -7.01 18.23 -10.88
C ARG A 58 -7.41 19.70 -10.75
N LYS A 59 -7.13 20.29 -9.61
CA LYS A 59 -7.35 21.72 -9.31
C LYS A 59 -6.04 22.38 -8.86
N ARG A 60 -6.02 23.72 -8.81
CA ARG A 60 -4.92 24.49 -8.23
C ARG A 60 -5.13 24.66 -6.74
N LEU A 61 -4.12 24.36 -5.95
CA LEU A 61 -4.08 24.61 -4.52
C LEU A 61 -4.02 26.11 -4.25
N LYS A 62 -4.88 26.63 -3.35
CA LYS A 62 -5.04 28.07 -3.09
C LYS A 62 -4.33 28.55 -1.82
N VAL A 63 -3.91 27.66 -0.94
CA VAL A 63 -3.35 27.98 0.39
C VAL A 63 -2.00 27.33 0.62
N GLY A 64 -1.26 27.78 1.64
CA GLY A 64 -0.06 27.16 2.16
C GLY A 64 1.18 27.24 1.26
N PRO A 65 2.27 26.53 1.62
CA PRO A 65 3.55 26.59 0.93
C PRO A 65 3.51 26.15 -0.54
N ASN A 66 2.64 25.20 -0.88
CA ASN A 66 2.49 24.68 -2.25
C ASN A 66 1.41 25.40 -3.06
N LYS A 67 1.00 26.62 -2.66
CA LYS A 67 0.00 27.42 -3.40
C LYS A 67 0.35 27.53 -4.87
N GLY A 68 -0.61 27.23 -5.74
CA GLY A 68 -0.47 27.28 -7.21
C GLY A 68 -0.19 25.91 -7.84
N GLU A 69 0.25 24.90 -7.10
CA GLU A 69 0.43 23.55 -7.63
C GLU A 69 -0.91 22.93 -8.05
N LYS A 70 -0.85 22.11 -9.12
CA LYS A 70 -1.99 21.31 -9.58
C LYS A 70 -1.92 19.93 -8.97
N LEU A 71 -2.89 19.62 -8.10
CA LEU A 71 -3.03 18.34 -7.41
C LEU A 71 -4.42 17.74 -7.67
N GLN A 72 -4.61 16.50 -7.25
CA GLN A 72 -5.89 15.82 -7.30
C GLN A 72 -6.94 16.61 -6.51
N THR A 73 -8.16 16.68 -7.03
CA THR A 73 -9.24 17.45 -6.41
C THR A 73 -9.51 17.05 -4.98
N GLU A 74 -9.60 15.75 -4.72
CA GLU A 74 -9.88 15.17 -3.42
C GLU A 74 -8.82 15.56 -2.38
N LEU A 75 -7.55 15.56 -2.78
CA LEU A 75 -6.45 15.99 -1.92
C LEU A 75 -6.51 17.50 -1.61
N ILE A 76 -6.81 18.33 -2.61
CA ILE A 76 -6.96 19.77 -2.43
C ILE A 76 -8.09 20.09 -1.43
N GLU A 77 -9.18 19.34 -1.49
CA GLU A 77 -10.33 19.56 -0.60
C GLU A 77 -9.95 19.39 0.88
N ILE A 78 -9.17 18.37 1.22
CA ILE A 78 -8.72 18.20 2.62
C ILE A 78 -7.65 19.23 3.02
N LEU A 79 -6.71 19.57 2.12
CA LEU A 79 -5.66 20.56 2.41
C LEU A 79 -6.19 21.99 2.59
N GLN A 80 -7.32 22.32 1.97
CA GLN A 80 -8.00 23.61 2.07
C GLN A 80 -9.14 23.63 3.12
N GLY A 81 -9.43 22.46 3.73
CA GLY A 81 -10.42 22.34 4.77
C GLY A 81 -10.07 23.18 5.98
N GLN A 82 -11.10 23.71 6.64
CA GLN A 82 -10.94 24.46 7.90
C GLN A 82 -10.55 23.52 9.04
N PRO A 83 -9.78 23.99 10.03
CA PRO A 83 -9.52 23.22 11.24
C PRO A 83 -10.84 22.97 11.99
N TRP A 84 -10.92 21.83 12.66
CA TRP A 84 -12.08 21.52 13.50
C TRP A 84 -12.09 22.35 14.78
N VAL A 85 -10.90 22.61 15.33
CA VAL A 85 -10.69 23.44 16.53
C VAL A 85 -9.62 24.49 16.24
N ASP A 86 -9.71 25.67 16.87
CA ASP A 86 -8.63 26.67 16.81
C ASP A 86 -7.51 26.25 17.78
N PRO A 87 -6.30 25.94 17.31
CA PRO A 87 -5.19 25.58 18.17
C PRO A 87 -4.82 26.69 19.19
N ILE A 88 -5.17 27.96 18.94
CA ILE A 88 -4.92 29.08 19.83
C ILE A 88 -5.70 28.91 21.15
N ASP A 89 -6.93 28.41 21.10
CA ASP A 89 -7.76 28.17 22.27
C ASP A 89 -7.17 27.11 23.21
N PHE A 90 -6.42 26.16 22.64
CA PHE A 90 -5.80 25.06 23.38
C PHE A 90 -4.35 25.32 23.79
N LYS A 91 -3.68 26.33 23.24
CA LYS A 91 -2.25 26.62 23.52
C LYS A 91 -1.98 26.81 25.01
N LYS A 92 -2.89 27.45 25.73
CA LYS A 92 -2.74 27.66 27.19
C LYS A 92 -2.76 26.35 27.99
N ARG A 93 -3.44 25.32 27.47
CA ARG A 93 -3.50 24.00 28.12
C ARG A 93 -2.16 23.23 28.07
N LEU A 94 -1.17 23.67 27.27
CA LEU A 94 0.20 23.15 27.35
C LEU A 94 0.88 23.40 28.71
N LYS A 95 0.36 24.36 29.51
CA LYS A 95 0.83 24.62 30.88
C LYS A 95 0.19 23.66 31.91
N SER A 96 -0.96 23.08 31.58
CA SER A 96 -1.68 22.09 32.38
C SER A 96 -2.29 21.05 31.45
N PRO A 97 -1.46 20.21 30.78
CA PRO A 97 -1.92 19.25 29.81
C PRO A 97 -2.59 18.05 30.47
N ASP A 98 -3.41 17.34 29.71
CA ASP A 98 -4.01 16.08 30.17
C ASP A 98 -2.94 14.95 30.23
N PHE A 99 -1.97 14.99 29.31
CA PHE A 99 -0.83 14.08 29.27
C PHE A 99 0.48 14.82 29.00
N SER A 100 1.58 14.27 29.50
CA SER A 100 2.95 14.75 29.21
C SER A 100 3.87 13.60 28.92
N THR A 101 4.69 13.73 27.88
CA THR A 101 5.62 12.68 27.44
C THR A 101 6.90 13.27 26.84
N ASP A 102 7.93 12.44 26.66
CA ASP A 102 9.13 12.83 25.90
C ASP A 102 8.81 12.85 24.40
N VAL A 103 8.20 11.77 23.89
CA VAL A 103 7.88 11.60 22.46
C VAL A 103 6.41 11.26 22.29
N LEU A 104 5.68 12.12 21.56
CA LEU A 104 4.33 11.80 21.08
C LEU A 104 4.43 11.24 19.66
N ILE A 105 3.93 10.03 19.46
CA ILE A 105 3.85 9.41 18.13
C ILE A 105 2.40 9.37 17.69
N ILE A 106 2.10 9.94 16.54
CA ILE A 106 0.77 10.01 15.96
C ILE A 106 0.68 9.00 14.80
N GLY A 107 0.00 7.88 15.05
CA GLY A 107 -0.20 6.79 14.10
C GLY A 107 0.36 5.45 14.60
N GLY A 108 -0.51 4.45 14.74
CA GLY A 108 -0.22 3.12 15.31
C GLY A 108 0.10 2.05 14.26
N GLY A 109 0.58 2.42 13.06
CA GLY A 109 1.05 1.48 12.04
C GLY A 109 2.51 1.05 12.24
N GLY A 110 3.11 0.38 11.25
CA GLY A 110 4.48 -0.11 11.32
C GLY A 110 5.50 0.97 11.68
N ALA A 111 5.44 2.14 11.01
CA ALA A 111 6.36 3.24 11.28
C ALA A 111 6.24 3.79 12.71
N GLY A 112 5.00 4.00 13.19
CA GLY A 112 4.78 4.49 14.55
C GLY A 112 5.18 3.47 15.62
N SER A 113 4.86 2.20 15.42
CA SER A 113 5.29 1.13 16.33
C SER A 113 6.81 1.01 16.40
N THR A 114 7.51 1.05 15.25
CA THR A 114 8.98 1.04 15.21
C THR A 114 9.57 2.26 15.92
N ALA A 115 9.01 3.46 15.68
CA ALA A 115 9.45 4.67 16.35
C ALA A 115 9.25 4.59 17.87
N ALA A 116 8.13 4.01 18.34
CA ALA A 116 7.87 3.81 19.75
C ALA A 116 8.87 2.85 20.42
N LEU A 117 9.18 1.74 19.75
CA LEU A 117 10.20 0.78 20.22
C LEU A 117 11.57 1.45 20.31
N MET A 118 12.02 2.12 19.24
CA MET A 118 13.32 2.80 19.22
C MET A 118 13.43 3.92 20.27
N ALA A 119 12.36 4.70 20.47
CA ALA A 119 12.35 5.74 21.51
C ALA A 119 12.41 5.13 22.91
N SER A 120 11.66 4.06 23.16
CA SER A 120 11.67 3.36 24.47
C SER A 120 13.01 2.72 24.79
N GLU A 121 13.72 2.20 23.79
CA GLU A 121 15.08 1.65 23.93
C GLU A 121 16.14 2.74 24.25
N ASN A 122 15.81 4.00 24.00
CA ASN A 122 16.60 5.18 24.38
C ASN A 122 16.05 5.89 25.64
N ASP A 123 15.42 5.15 26.52
CA ASP A 123 14.88 5.60 27.82
C ASP A 123 13.82 6.74 27.74
N CYS A 124 13.22 6.98 26.58
CA CYS A 124 12.14 7.95 26.45
C CYS A 124 10.81 7.38 26.96
N GLN A 125 10.02 8.24 27.61
CA GLN A 125 8.58 8.01 27.81
C GLN A 125 7.85 8.33 26.51
N VAL A 126 6.99 7.45 26.07
CA VAL A 126 6.32 7.55 24.76
C VAL A 126 4.81 7.49 24.94
N ILE A 127 4.10 8.36 24.25
CA ILE A 127 2.66 8.19 23.99
C ILE A 127 2.48 7.87 22.51
N LEU A 128 1.85 6.74 22.21
CA LEU A 128 1.46 6.32 20.87
C LEU A 128 -0.05 6.56 20.70
N ALA A 129 -0.42 7.66 20.05
CA ALA A 129 -1.81 7.99 19.77
C ALA A 129 -2.23 7.45 18.40
N THR A 130 -3.36 6.78 18.33
CA THR A 130 -3.89 6.22 17.09
C THR A 130 -5.39 6.45 16.95
N LYS A 131 -5.81 6.79 15.74
CA LYS A 131 -7.21 7.04 15.39
C LYS A 131 -8.11 5.81 15.53
N LEU A 132 -7.54 4.62 15.37
CA LEU A 132 -8.19 3.32 15.44
C LEU A 132 -7.48 2.48 16.49
N ARG A 133 -7.66 1.16 16.48
CA ARG A 133 -6.89 0.27 17.34
C ARG A 133 -5.41 0.25 16.89
N HIS A 134 -4.52 0.03 17.83
CA HIS A 134 -3.11 -0.13 17.54
C HIS A 134 -2.88 -1.32 16.58
N GLY A 135 -2.26 -1.03 15.46
CA GLY A 135 -2.03 -1.98 14.37
C GLY A 135 -3.06 -1.91 13.23
N ASP A 136 -4.21 -1.27 13.42
CA ASP A 136 -5.19 -1.06 12.35
C ASP A 136 -4.69 0.02 11.38
N ALA A 137 -3.86 -0.37 10.43
CA ALA A 137 -3.16 0.51 9.50
C ALA A 137 -2.86 -0.19 8.16
N ASN A 138 -2.31 0.55 7.18
CA ASN A 138 -1.92 -0.06 5.91
C ASN A 138 -0.84 -1.14 6.04
N THR A 139 -0.03 -1.11 7.10
CA THR A 139 0.98 -2.15 7.33
C THR A 139 0.36 -3.53 7.42
N ILE A 140 -0.75 -3.70 8.16
CA ILE A 140 -1.43 -4.99 8.29
C ILE A 140 -2.05 -5.49 6.97
N MET A 141 -2.27 -4.58 6.02
CA MET A 141 -2.87 -4.87 4.70
C MET A 141 -1.84 -5.32 3.66
N ALA A 142 -0.53 -5.20 3.96
CA ALA A 142 0.53 -5.55 3.03
C ALA A 142 0.67 -7.07 2.89
N GLU A 143 0.62 -7.58 1.66
CA GLU A 143 0.56 -9.01 1.38
C GLU A 143 1.83 -9.55 0.72
N GLY A 144 2.38 -8.79 -0.25
CA GLY A 144 3.40 -9.28 -1.16
C GLY A 144 4.78 -9.54 -0.54
N GLY A 145 5.19 -8.71 0.37
CA GLY A 145 6.51 -8.80 1.02
C GLY A 145 7.20 -7.46 1.19
N ILE A 146 8.36 -7.50 1.82
CA ILE A 146 9.27 -6.38 2.04
C ILE A 146 10.59 -6.64 1.30
N GLN A 147 11.17 -5.60 0.68
CA GLN A 147 12.38 -5.74 -0.11
C GLN A 147 13.62 -5.37 0.70
N ALA A 148 14.61 -6.26 0.71
CA ALA A 148 15.94 -5.99 1.24
C ALA A 148 16.98 -6.82 0.48
N ALA A 149 18.12 -6.22 0.18
CA ALA A 149 19.23 -6.89 -0.50
C ALA A 149 20.22 -7.41 0.54
N ASP A 150 19.91 -8.49 1.20
CA ASP A 150 20.66 -9.09 2.33
C ASP A 150 21.34 -10.42 1.99
N LEU A 151 21.07 -11.00 0.82
CA LEU A 151 21.72 -12.24 0.37
C LEU A 151 22.88 -11.98 -0.62
N PRO A 152 23.88 -12.89 -0.68
CA PRO A 152 25.15 -12.67 -1.40
C PRO A 152 25.03 -12.43 -2.91
N TYR A 153 23.94 -12.81 -3.54
CA TYR A 153 23.74 -12.64 -4.99
C TYR A 153 23.09 -11.29 -5.36
N ASP A 154 22.76 -10.47 -4.37
CA ASP A 154 22.20 -9.13 -4.53
C ASP A 154 23.03 -8.08 -3.78
N SER A 155 22.67 -6.82 -3.90
CA SER A 155 23.32 -5.73 -3.13
C SER A 155 22.43 -4.50 -3.03
N PRO A 156 22.62 -3.64 -2.02
CA PRO A 156 21.96 -2.35 -1.91
C PRO A 156 22.12 -1.48 -3.17
N TYR A 157 23.20 -1.65 -3.94
CA TYR A 157 23.42 -0.93 -5.20
C TYR A 157 22.35 -1.30 -6.26
N TYR A 158 22.08 -2.59 -6.48
CA TYR A 158 21.04 -3.01 -7.41
C TYR A 158 19.65 -2.65 -6.90
N HIS A 159 19.42 -2.73 -5.57
CA HIS A 159 18.18 -2.26 -4.95
C HIS A 159 17.97 -0.76 -5.18
N PHE A 160 19.04 0.04 -5.05
CA PHE A 160 19.01 1.47 -5.35
C PHE A 160 18.62 1.74 -6.82
N LEU A 161 19.28 1.06 -7.77
CA LEU A 161 18.98 1.24 -9.20
C LEU A 161 17.53 0.88 -9.54
N ASP A 162 17.03 -0.24 -9.04
CA ASP A 162 15.62 -0.64 -9.24
C ASP A 162 14.65 0.38 -8.66
N THR A 163 14.95 0.91 -7.46
CA THR A 163 14.09 1.91 -6.79
C THR A 163 14.10 3.25 -7.54
N ILE A 164 15.26 3.73 -7.97
CA ILE A 164 15.37 4.97 -8.75
C ILE A 164 14.69 4.83 -10.12
N GLY A 165 14.89 3.70 -10.79
CA GLY A 165 14.24 3.40 -12.08
C GLY A 165 12.72 3.30 -11.95
N GLY A 166 12.23 2.57 -10.93
CA GLY A 166 10.79 2.46 -10.65
C GLY A 166 10.13 3.79 -10.28
N GLY A 167 10.87 4.72 -9.73
CA GLY A 167 10.43 6.09 -9.45
C GLY A 167 10.63 7.06 -10.61
N HIS A 168 10.90 6.59 -11.83
CA HIS A 168 11.15 7.41 -13.03
C HIS A 168 12.19 8.52 -12.80
N PHE A 169 13.22 8.24 -11.97
CA PHE A 169 14.30 9.15 -11.60
C PHE A 169 13.85 10.44 -10.89
N THR A 170 12.64 10.49 -10.35
CA THR A 170 12.11 11.64 -9.60
C THR A 170 12.37 11.56 -8.09
N ASN A 171 12.91 10.45 -7.61
CA ASN A 171 13.22 10.19 -6.21
C ASN A 171 14.28 11.15 -5.65
N ASP A 172 14.21 11.45 -4.36
CA ASP A 172 15.36 11.98 -3.63
C ASP A 172 16.39 10.85 -3.42
N LYS A 173 17.53 10.97 -4.10
CA LYS A 173 18.57 9.92 -4.13
C LYS A 173 19.18 9.64 -2.75
N ARG A 174 19.19 10.64 -1.87
CA ARG A 174 19.76 10.53 -0.50
C ARG A 174 18.84 9.65 0.34
N LEU A 175 17.51 9.93 0.31
CA LEU A 175 16.52 9.13 1.01
C LEU A 175 16.47 7.68 0.49
N VAL A 176 16.58 7.48 -0.83
CA VAL A 176 16.65 6.12 -1.40
C VAL A 176 17.91 5.39 -0.94
N ARG A 177 19.06 6.09 -0.88
CA ARG A 177 20.31 5.50 -0.37
C ARG A 177 20.15 5.01 1.06
N THR A 178 19.60 5.83 1.95
CA THR A 178 19.32 5.44 3.35
C THR A 178 18.41 4.23 3.39
N LEU A 179 17.28 4.26 2.67
CA LEU A 179 16.33 3.16 2.60
C LEU A 179 17.01 1.82 2.26
N VAL A 180 17.80 1.78 1.19
CA VAL A 180 18.36 0.52 0.69
C VAL A 180 19.54 0.00 1.52
N LEU A 181 20.26 0.90 2.20
CA LEU A 181 21.33 0.51 3.12
C LEU A 181 20.80 -0.03 4.43
N ASP A 182 19.70 0.54 4.93
CA ASP A 182 19.09 0.12 6.19
C ASP A 182 18.19 -1.12 6.03
N ALA A 183 17.70 -1.39 4.82
CA ALA A 183 16.76 -2.49 4.59
C ALA A 183 17.24 -3.86 5.10
N PRO A 184 18.50 -4.30 4.87
CA PRO A 184 19.01 -5.55 5.44
C PRO A 184 19.02 -5.57 6.98
N ILE A 185 19.33 -4.43 7.59
CA ILE A 185 19.34 -4.27 9.06
C ILE A 185 17.91 -4.42 9.60
N VAL A 186 16.95 -3.80 8.92
CA VAL A 186 15.53 -3.87 9.30
C VAL A 186 14.99 -5.29 9.19
N ILE A 187 15.33 -6.05 8.14
CA ILE A 187 14.91 -7.46 8.01
C ILE A 187 15.44 -8.29 9.18
N LYS A 188 16.74 -8.15 9.48
CA LYS A 188 17.34 -8.84 10.61
C LYS A 188 16.69 -8.47 11.94
N TRP A 189 16.46 -7.19 12.18
CA TRP A 189 15.80 -6.71 13.39
C TRP A 189 14.37 -7.26 13.54
N LEU A 190 13.59 -7.29 12.44
CA LEU A 190 12.25 -7.89 12.46
C LEU A 190 12.29 -9.39 12.75
N GLU A 191 13.27 -10.11 12.20
CA GLU A 191 13.47 -11.53 12.48
C GLU A 191 13.86 -11.75 13.95
N ASP A 192 14.76 -10.92 14.49
CA ASP A 192 15.19 -10.99 15.90
C ASP A 192 14.02 -10.70 16.86
N LEU A 193 13.06 -9.85 16.47
CA LEU A 193 11.81 -9.63 17.20
C LEU A 193 10.81 -10.81 17.08
N GLY A 194 11.02 -11.74 16.16
CA GLY A 194 10.18 -12.91 15.99
C GLY A 194 9.23 -12.89 14.79
N VAL A 195 9.48 -12.04 13.78
CA VAL A 195 8.77 -12.12 12.51
C VAL A 195 9.13 -13.39 11.76
N MET A 196 8.13 -14.18 11.42
CA MET A 196 8.31 -15.48 10.77
C MET A 196 8.25 -15.32 9.26
N PHE A 197 9.38 -14.95 8.66
CA PHE A 197 9.52 -14.94 7.19
C PHE A 197 9.59 -16.37 6.62
N ASP A 198 9.14 -16.54 5.38
CA ASP A 198 9.27 -17.81 4.65
C ASP A 198 10.76 -18.14 4.47
N LYS A 199 11.11 -19.41 4.73
CA LYS A 199 12.49 -19.91 4.60
C LYS A 199 12.58 -21.12 3.68
N GLU A 200 13.73 -21.32 3.10
CA GLU A 200 14.10 -22.55 2.42
C GLU A 200 14.36 -23.68 3.46
N PRO A 201 14.38 -24.96 3.04
CA PRO A 201 14.60 -26.07 3.97
C PRO A 201 15.91 -26.01 4.76
N ASP A 202 16.91 -25.30 4.27
CA ASP A 202 18.21 -25.10 4.93
C ASP A 202 18.20 -23.92 5.93
N GLY A 203 17.07 -23.24 6.10
CA GLY A 203 16.88 -22.10 6.99
C GLY A 203 17.25 -20.75 6.40
N THR A 204 17.72 -20.68 5.17
CA THR A 204 17.97 -19.41 4.48
C THR A 204 16.66 -18.69 4.13
N MET A 205 16.71 -17.37 4.01
CA MET A 205 15.54 -16.56 3.61
C MET A 205 15.08 -16.95 2.20
N LYS A 206 13.79 -17.20 2.07
CA LYS A 206 13.16 -17.42 0.78
C LYS A 206 12.80 -16.09 0.13
N GLU A 207 13.51 -15.74 -0.92
CA GLU A 207 13.27 -14.51 -1.64
C GLU A 207 12.52 -14.71 -2.94
N LEU A 208 11.59 -13.79 -3.20
CA LEU A 208 10.80 -13.75 -4.42
C LEU A 208 11.27 -12.61 -5.34
N LYS A 209 11.04 -12.77 -6.64
CA LYS A 209 11.23 -11.72 -7.62
C LYS A 209 9.91 -11.01 -7.86
N GLY A 210 9.83 -9.72 -7.52
CA GLY A 210 8.69 -8.86 -7.83
C GLY A 210 8.77 -8.26 -9.23
N GLY A 211 7.68 -7.62 -9.66
CA GLY A 211 7.64 -6.84 -10.90
C GLY A 211 8.62 -5.67 -10.84
N GLY A 212 9.31 -5.41 -11.96
CA GLY A 212 10.29 -4.33 -12.05
C GLY A 212 11.64 -4.58 -11.36
N LEU A 213 11.81 -5.70 -10.63
CA LEU A 213 13.07 -6.00 -9.95
C LEU A 213 14.04 -6.75 -10.87
N CYS A 214 15.31 -6.34 -10.84
CA CYS A 214 16.38 -7.05 -11.54
C CYS A 214 16.83 -8.31 -10.78
N ARG A 215 16.69 -8.34 -9.44
CA ARG A 215 17.11 -9.45 -8.55
C ARG A 215 15.96 -9.91 -7.66
N ARG A 216 16.07 -11.10 -7.08
CA ARG A 216 15.22 -11.55 -5.99
C ARG A 216 15.65 -10.82 -4.72
N ARG A 217 14.73 -10.24 -3.98
CA ARG A 217 14.96 -9.58 -2.68
C ARG A 217 13.70 -9.36 -1.88
N MET A 218 12.61 -9.96 -2.29
CA MET A 218 11.33 -9.77 -1.60
C MET A 218 11.11 -10.88 -0.58
N HIS A 219 11.18 -10.52 0.71
CA HIS A 219 10.92 -11.39 1.86
C HIS A 219 9.41 -11.39 2.15
N SER A 220 8.86 -12.56 2.37
CA SER A 220 7.41 -12.70 2.61
C SER A 220 7.12 -13.68 3.74
N SER A 221 5.94 -13.54 4.33
CA SER A 221 5.29 -14.56 5.15
C SER A 221 4.00 -14.97 4.42
N LYS A 222 4.09 -15.97 3.55
CA LYS A 222 3.03 -16.39 2.61
C LYS A 222 2.47 -15.19 1.83
N ASP A 223 1.16 -14.93 1.96
CA ASP A 223 0.45 -13.75 1.41
C ASP A 223 -0.10 -12.86 2.53
N MET A 224 0.58 -12.84 3.70
CA MET A 224 0.17 -12.12 4.91
C MET A 224 1.36 -11.40 5.58
N THR A 225 2.33 -10.94 4.82
CA THR A 225 3.59 -10.39 5.33
C THR A 225 3.36 -9.21 6.29
N GLY A 226 2.50 -8.28 5.92
CA GLY A 226 2.20 -7.13 6.77
C GLY A 226 1.45 -7.48 8.05
N LEU A 227 0.57 -8.47 8.00
CA LEU A 227 -0.11 -9.00 9.18
C LEU A 227 0.90 -9.58 10.17
N GLU A 228 1.86 -10.37 9.68
CA GLU A 228 2.89 -10.99 10.51
C GLU A 228 3.83 -9.94 11.12
N ILE A 229 4.30 -8.98 10.33
CA ILE A 229 5.12 -7.87 10.84
C ILE A 229 4.35 -7.08 11.90
N MET A 230 3.09 -6.74 11.64
CA MET A 230 2.30 -5.93 12.57
C MET A 230 1.93 -6.68 13.84
N ARG A 231 1.73 -8.01 13.76
CA ARG A 231 1.54 -8.87 14.92
C ARG A 231 2.71 -8.71 15.91
N VAL A 232 3.92 -8.88 15.42
CA VAL A 232 5.14 -8.81 16.24
C VAL A 232 5.35 -7.39 16.79
N LEU A 233 5.29 -6.37 15.94
CA LEU A 233 5.49 -4.98 16.39
C LEU A 233 4.47 -4.56 17.45
N ARG A 234 3.21 -4.99 17.30
CA ARG A 234 2.14 -4.70 18.26
C ARG A 234 2.40 -5.39 19.60
N ASP A 235 2.80 -6.64 19.58
CA ASP A 235 3.11 -7.40 20.80
C ASP A 235 4.31 -6.78 21.51
N GLU A 236 5.37 -6.41 20.78
CA GLU A 236 6.56 -5.78 21.34
C GLU A 236 6.30 -4.39 21.96
N VAL A 237 5.45 -3.57 21.32
CA VAL A 237 5.02 -2.28 21.90
C VAL A 237 4.26 -2.50 23.21
N ARG A 238 3.35 -3.49 23.26
CA ARG A 238 2.59 -3.81 24.47
C ARG A 238 3.42 -4.39 25.59
N ASN A 239 4.48 -5.13 25.26
CA ASN A 239 5.44 -5.66 26.24
C ASN A 239 6.24 -4.55 26.95
N ARG A 240 6.25 -3.32 26.41
CA ARG A 240 6.94 -2.14 26.98
C ARG A 240 5.94 -1.11 27.58
N ALA A 241 4.87 -1.59 28.21
CA ALA A 241 3.83 -0.75 28.81
C ALA A 241 4.33 0.16 29.95
N ASP A 242 5.50 -0.10 30.50
CA ASP A 242 6.20 0.77 31.46
C ASP A 242 6.81 2.03 30.80
N ARG A 243 7.01 2.01 29.50
CA ARG A 243 7.60 3.12 28.73
C ARG A 243 6.68 3.66 27.64
N ILE A 244 5.76 2.86 27.14
CA ILE A 244 4.89 3.21 26.01
C ILE A 244 3.44 3.14 26.46
N GLU A 245 2.79 4.30 26.55
CA GLU A 245 1.34 4.41 26.72
C GLU A 245 0.65 4.49 25.36
N ILE A 246 -0.40 3.67 25.14
CA ILE A 246 -1.15 3.62 23.90
C ILE A 246 -2.52 4.28 24.10
N LEU A 247 -2.81 5.34 23.32
CA LEU A 247 -4.10 5.97 23.25
C LEU A 247 -4.81 5.55 21.96
N GLU A 248 -5.63 4.51 22.04
CA GLU A 248 -6.47 4.03 20.94
C GLU A 248 -7.71 4.92 20.77
N PHE A 249 -8.28 4.98 19.58
CA PHE A 249 -9.44 5.81 19.22
C PHE A 249 -9.27 7.30 19.55
N CYS A 250 -8.02 7.78 19.50
CA CYS A 250 -7.62 9.15 19.79
C CYS A 250 -6.92 9.78 18.57
N PRO A 251 -7.66 10.16 17.48
CA PRO A 251 -7.07 10.91 16.38
C PRO A 251 -6.49 12.23 16.84
N ALA A 252 -5.31 12.59 16.31
CA ALA A 252 -4.80 13.95 16.42
C ALA A 252 -5.59 14.86 15.47
N VAL A 253 -6.09 15.96 15.98
CA VAL A 253 -6.91 16.92 15.23
C VAL A 253 -6.15 18.20 14.90
N GLU A 254 -5.20 18.64 15.76
CA GLU A 254 -4.28 19.75 15.49
C GLU A 254 -2.95 19.55 16.22
N LEU A 255 -1.88 20.13 15.68
CA LEU A 255 -0.58 20.23 16.33
C LEU A 255 -0.46 21.54 17.08
N LEU A 256 0.22 21.53 18.23
CA LEU A 256 0.41 22.70 19.06
C LEU A 256 1.86 23.18 19.06
N LEU A 257 2.05 24.47 18.76
CA LEU A 257 3.33 25.14 18.94
C LEU A 257 3.41 25.76 20.34
N ASP A 258 4.56 25.69 20.97
CA ASP A 258 4.86 26.36 22.25
C ASP A 258 5.02 27.88 22.09
N GLU A 259 5.48 28.55 23.15
CA GLU A 259 5.68 29.99 23.14
C GLU A 259 6.84 30.45 22.26
N THR A 260 7.79 29.54 21.95
CA THR A 260 8.94 29.81 21.08
C THR A 260 8.64 29.57 19.60
N GLY A 261 7.49 28.98 19.29
CA GLY A 261 7.11 28.56 17.95
C GLY A 261 7.61 27.16 17.57
N ALA A 262 8.22 26.43 18.51
CA ALA A 262 8.57 25.02 18.32
C ALA A 262 7.36 24.12 18.59
N ILE A 263 7.43 22.87 18.11
CA ILE A 263 6.40 21.88 18.43
C ILE A 263 6.35 21.62 19.93
N GLY A 264 5.17 21.77 20.53
CA GLY A 264 4.95 21.56 21.97
C GLY A 264 4.03 20.38 22.29
N GLY A 265 3.37 19.81 21.26
CA GLY A 265 2.46 18.70 21.44
C GLY A 265 1.34 18.66 20.40
N ALA A 266 0.21 18.07 20.76
CA ALA A 266 -0.96 17.96 19.91
C ALA A 266 -2.27 17.99 20.69
N ILE A 267 -3.36 18.31 19.99
CA ILE A 267 -4.73 18.10 20.42
C ILE A 267 -5.19 16.76 19.84
N LEU A 268 -5.61 15.87 20.72
CA LEU A 268 -6.28 14.62 20.35
C LEU A 268 -7.78 14.75 20.62
N TYR A 269 -8.58 13.95 19.93
CA TYR A 269 -9.98 13.81 20.24
C TYR A 269 -10.27 12.35 20.59
N ASN A 270 -10.71 12.10 21.82
CA ASN A 270 -11.08 10.76 22.24
C ASN A 270 -12.48 10.44 21.69
N LEU A 271 -12.54 9.45 20.76
CA LEU A 271 -13.79 9.06 20.11
C LEU A 271 -14.77 8.33 21.03
N GLU A 272 -14.31 7.84 22.19
CA GLU A 272 -15.16 7.11 23.16
C GLU A 272 -15.78 8.05 24.19
N THR A 273 -15.02 9.06 24.67
CA THR A 273 -15.50 10.04 25.65
C THR A 273 -15.98 11.35 25.04
N GLU A 274 -15.72 11.56 23.75
CA GLU A 274 -16.02 12.80 23.00
C GLU A 274 -15.28 14.05 23.57
N GLU A 275 -14.13 13.85 24.21
CA GLU A 275 -13.34 14.91 24.83
C GLU A 275 -12.09 15.26 24.02
N PHE A 276 -11.73 16.54 24.04
CA PHE A 276 -10.43 16.99 23.54
C PHE A 276 -9.36 16.86 24.62
N LEU A 277 -8.30 16.15 24.30
CA LEU A 277 -7.15 15.90 25.15
C LEU A 277 -5.94 16.68 24.62
N VAL A 278 -5.21 17.34 25.49
CA VAL A 278 -3.95 18.01 25.15
C VAL A 278 -2.79 17.17 25.64
N VAL A 279 -1.96 16.72 24.69
CA VAL A 279 -0.72 16.00 24.97
C VAL A 279 0.44 16.97 24.78
N LYS A 280 1.18 17.24 25.86
CA LYS A 280 2.46 17.96 25.80
C LYS A 280 3.59 16.99 25.50
N ALA A 281 4.47 17.33 24.58
CA ALA A 281 5.60 16.49 24.19
C ALA A 281 6.83 17.33 23.87
N LYS A 282 8.03 16.78 24.13
CA LYS A 282 9.30 17.38 23.73
C LYS A 282 9.56 17.21 22.23
N ALA A 283 9.05 16.10 21.66
CA ALA A 283 9.10 15.82 20.23
C ALA A 283 7.80 15.16 19.77
N VAL A 284 7.42 15.39 18.50
CA VAL A 284 6.26 14.76 17.87
C VAL A 284 6.67 14.06 16.59
N ILE A 285 6.31 12.78 16.45
CA ILE A 285 6.54 11.99 15.24
C ILE A 285 5.19 11.76 14.54
N LEU A 286 5.08 12.23 13.30
CA LEU A 286 3.92 11.95 12.44
C LEU A 286 4.14 10.66 11.65
N ALA A 287 3.42 9.60 11.99
CA ALA A 287 3.46 8.28 11.38
C ALA A 287 2.07 7.84 10.87
N THR A 288 1.28 8.78 10.37
CA THR A 288 -0.16 8.64 10.09
C THR A 288 -0.49 7.93 8.78
N GLY A 289 0.51 7.46 8.03
CA GLY A 289 0.32 6.83 6.72
C GLY A 289 -0.10 7.83 5.64
N GLY A 290 -0.82 7.35 4.63
CA GLY A 290 -1.17 8.11 3.44
C GLY A 290 -2.64 8.55 3.36
N TYR A 291 -3.11 8.79 2.12
CA TYR A 291 -4.45 9.32 1.82
C TYR A 291 -5.23 8.50 0.78
N GLY A 292 -4.94 7.19 0.67
CA GLY A 292 -5.58 6.34 -0.34
C GLY A 292 -7.10 6.19 -0.19
N ARG A 293 -7.67 6.47 0.98
CA ARG A 293 -9.14 6.48 1.19
C ARG A 293 -9.83 7.72 0.65
N LEU A 294 -9.12 8.66 0.07
CA LEU A 294 -9.73 9.74 -0.69
C LEU A 294 -10.28 9.29 -2.05
N HIS A 295 -10.04 8.04 -2.44
CA HIS A 295 -10.54 7.46 -3.70
C HIS A 295 -10.24 8.34 -4.93
N LEU A 296 -8.97 8.76 -5.07
CA LEU A 296 -8.54 9.64 -6.14
C LEU A 296 -9.10 9.20 -7.49
N TYR A 297 -9.63 10.16 -8.25
CA TYR A 297 -10.25 9.94 -9.56
C TYR A 297 -11.42 8.92 -9.56
N GLY A 298 -12.05 8.66 -8.40
CA GLY A 298 -13.13 7.70 -8.25
C GLY A 298 -12.73 6.22 -8.26
N PHE A 299 -11.42 5.92 -8.23
CA PHE A 299 -10.96 4.53 -8.16
C PHE A 299 -11.24 3.90 -6.80
N ALA A 300 -11.52 2.60 -6.80
CA ALA A 300 -11.48 1.79 -5.59
C ALA A 300 -10.06 1.78 -5.03
N THR A 301 -9.89 1.45 -3.75
CA THR A 301 -8.60 1.48 -3.09
C THR A 301 -8.33 0.20 -2.30
N THR A 302 -7.05 -0.21 -2.29
CA THR A 302 -6.55 -1.27 -1.42
C THR A 302 -6.21 -0.77 -0.02
N ASN A 303 -6.29 0.55 0.22
CA ASN A 303 -5.87 1.15 1.48
C ASN A 303 -6.85 0.88 2.62
N HIS A 304 -6.30 0.79 3.82
CA HIS A 304 -7.06 0.74 5.06
C HIS A 304 -7.93 2.00 5.20
N TYR A 305 -9.15 1.86 5.74
CA TYR A 305 -10.10 2.98 5.83
C TYR A 305 -9.61 4.15 6.72
N GLY A 306 -8.60 3.95 7.56
CA GLY A 306 -7.91 4.99 8.30
C GLY A 306 -6.97 5.88 7.48
N ALA A 307 -6.66 5.55 6.21
CA ALA A 307 -5.71 6.29 5.39
C ALA A 307 -6.36 7.50 4.71
N THR A 308 -6.67 8.54 5.47
CA THR A 308 -7.44 9.73 5.07
C THR A 308 -6.63 11.03 4.97
N GLY A 309 -5.29 10.95 5.10
CA GLY A 309 -4.40 12.08 4.90
C GLY A 309 -4.24 13.01 6.10
N ASP A 310 -4.63 12.59 7.29
CA ASP A 310 -4.68 13.45 8.49
C ASP A 310 -3.33 14.13 8.77
N GLY A 311 -2.24 13.38 8.81
CA GLY A 311 -0.91 13.95 9.08
C GLY A 311 -0.41 14.90 8.00
N LEU A 312 -0.82 14.72 6.74
CA LEU A 312 -0.52 15.70 5.69
C LEU A 312 -1.16 17.05 6.00
N VAL A 313 -2.43 17.03 6.41
CA VAL A 313 -3.19 18.25 6.76
C VAL A 313 -2.59 18.92 7.98
N LEU A 314 -2.28 18.14 9.03
CA LEU A 314 -1.68 18.64 10.28
C LEU A 314 -0.34 19.34 10.02
N GLY A 315 0.57 18.69 9.31
CA GLY A 315 1.88 19.27 8.96
C GLY A 315 1.77 20.45 8.00
N TYR A 316 0.86 20.37 7.02
CA TYR A 316 0.66 21.42 6.03
C TYR A 316 0.13 22.73 6.67
N ARG A 317 -0.77 22.62 7.65
CA ARG A 317 -1.27 23.78 8.41
C ARG A 317 -0.18 24.48 9.22
N LEU A 318 0.83 23.76 9.66
CA LEU A 318 2.03 24.34 10.28
C LEU A 318 3.03 24.94 9.28
N GLY A 319 2.74 24.91 7.98
CA GLY A 319 3.58 25.49 6.95
C GLY A 319 4.66 24.54 6.40
N ILE A 320 4.60 23.23 6.70
CA ILE A 320 5.52 22.25 6.13
C ILE A 320 5.15 22.03 4.65
N PRO A 321 6.08 22.22 3.70
CA PRO A 321 5.79 21.99 2.29
C PRO A 321 5.57 20.51 1.99
N LEU A 322 4.87 20.23 0.90
CA LEU A 322 4.59 18.90 0.40
C LEU A 322 5.44 18.58 -0.83
N ARG A 323 5.87 17.33 -0.96
CA ARG A 323 6.65 16.86 -2.12
C ARG A 323 5.95 15.70 -2.82
N ASN A 324 6.04 15.68 -4.15
CA ASN A 324 5.63 14.57 -5.02
C ASN A 324 4.16 14.13 -4.92
N LEU A 325 3.27 14.93 -4.35
CA LEU A 325 1.85 14.58 -4.15
C LEU A 325 1.07 14.37 -5.47
N LYS A 326 1.60 14.83 -6.59
CA LYS A 326 0.97 14.63 -7.91
C LYS A 326 1.04 13.19 -8.41
N TYR A 327 1.82 12.33 -7.75
CA TYR A 327 2.01 10.94 -8.15
C TYR A 327 1.29 9.99 -7.21
N ALA A 328 0.40 9.17 -7.77
CA ALA A 328 -0.22 8.06 -7.09
C ALA A 328 0.11 6.76 -7.82
N GLN A 329 0.34 5.69 -7.07
CA GLN A 329 0.51 4.37 -7.66
C GLN A 329 -0.82 3.64 -7.66
N PHE A 330 -1.22 3.14 -8.82
CA PHE A 330 -2.32 2.20 -8.96
C PHE A 330 -1.78 0.78 -9.00
N HIS A 331 -2.36 -0.10 -8.19
CA HIS A 331 -2.05 -1.52 -8.25
C HIS A 331 -2.90 -2.14 -9.38
N PRO A 332 -2.31 -2.86 -10.32
CA PRO A 332 -3.03 -3.36 -11.49
C PRO A 332 -4.10 -4.40 -11.13
N THR A 333 -3.92 -5.12 -10.01
CA THR A 333 -4.77 -6.23 -9.61
C THR A 333 -5.47 -5.99 -8.27
N GLY A 334 -6.43 -5.06 -8.24
CA GLY A 334 -7.46 -5.02 -7.20
C GLY A 334 -8.65 -5.89 -7.60
N ALA A 335 -9.33 -6.50 -6.63
CA ALA A 335 -10.53 -7.29 -6.92
C ALA A 335 -11.62 -6.39 -7.51
N ALA A 336 -12.19 -6.81 -8.65
CA ALA A 336 -13.33 -6.16 -9.30
C ALA A 336 -14.64 -6.95 -9.08
N PHE A 337 -14.53 -8.21 -8.65
CA PHE A 337 -15.62 -9.08 -8.26
C PHE A 337 -15.08 -10.17 -7.29
N PRO A 338 -15.89 -10.71 -6.34
CA PRO A 338 -17.27 -10.34 -6.02
C PRO A 338 -17.41 -8.94 -5.43
N GLU A 339 -18.63 -8.41 -5.41
CA GLU A 339 -18.92 -7.02 -5.01
C GLU A 339 -18.37 -6.68 -3.61
N GLN A 340 -18.43 -7.63 -2.66
CA GLN A 340 -17.92 -7.47 -1.30
C GLN A 340 -16.38 -7.38 -1.23
N CYS A 341 -15.69 -7.78 -2.28
CA CYS A 341 -14.24 -7.76 -2.38
C CYS A 341 -13.69 -6.60 -3.21
N ILE A 342 -14.56 -5.72 -3.73
CA ILE A 342 -14.13 -4.60 -4.59
C ILE A 342 -13.07 -3.76 -3.90
N GLY A 343 -11.95 -3.56 -4.61
CA GLY A 343 -10.80 -2.82 -4.12
C GLY A 343 -9.85 -3.64 -3.23
N MET A 344 -10.20 -4.85 -2.85
CA MET A 344 -9.31 -5.73 -2.08
C MET A 344 -8.04 -6.03 -2.92
N LEU A 345 -6.89 -5.97 -2.27
CA LEU A 345 -5.62 -6.29 -2.92
C LEU A 345 -5.59 -7.75 -3.38
N ILE A 346 -5.28 -7.97 -4.65
CA ILE A 346 -4.84 -9.25 -5.17
C ILE A 346 -3.33 -9.15 -5.34
N THR A 347 -2.62 -9.79 -4.43
CA THR A 347 -1.16 -9.67 -4.30
C THR A 347 -0.42 -9.91 -5.61
N GLU A 348 0.65 -9.17 -5.85
CA GLU A 348 1.55 -9.37 -7.00
C GLU A 348 2.10 -10.79 -7.08
N LYS A 349 2.19 -11.49 -5.95
CA LYS A 349 2.63 -12.89 -5.87
C LYS A 349 1.85 -13.81 -6.83
N VAL A 350 0.58 -13.53 -7.09
CA VAL A 350 -0.26 -14.28 -8.04
C VAL A 350 0.37 -14.26 -9.44
N ARG A 351 0.79 -13.08 -9.91
CA ARG A 351 1.43 -12.90 -11.21
C ARG A 351 2.85 -13.45 -11.23
N THR A 352 3.59 -13.28 -10.15
CA THR A 352 4.93 -13.85 -9.98
C THR A 352 4.93 -15.38 -10.04
N LEU A 353 3.87 -16.02 -9.57
CA LEU A 353 3.68 -17.47 -9.65
C LEU A 353 3.21 -17.95 -11.03
N GLY A 354 2.90 -17.05 -11.96
CA GLY A 354 2.62 -17.38 -13.35
C GLY A 354 1.19 -17.13 -13.83
N ALA A 355 0.33 -16.52 -13.02
CA ALA A 355 -0.98 -16.08 -13.52
C ALA A 355 -0.82 -14.92 -14.51
N GLU A 356 -1.62 -14.93 -15.57
CA GLU A 356 -1.59 -13.90 -16.62
C GLU A 356 -2.89 -13.10 -16.65
N PRO A 357 -2.82 -11.77 -16.90
CA PRO A 357 -3.98 -10.93 -17.20
C PRO A 357 -4.55 -11.30 -18.58
N ILE A 358 -5.88 -11.55 -18.64
CA ILE A 358 -6.58 -12.05 -19.83
C ILE A 358 -7.85 -11.21 -20.04
N ASN A 359 -8.12 -10.81 -21.28
CA ASN A 359 -9.33 -10.07 -21.63
C ASN A 359 -10.59 -10.96 -21.72
N CYS A 360 -11.74 -10.38 -22.03
CA CYS A 360 -13.01 -11.10 -22.13
C CYS A 360 -13.06 -12.15 -23.25
N ASP A 361 -12.15 -12.07 -24.24
CA ASP A 361 -12.05 -13.02 -25.36
C ASP A 361 -11.05 -14.16 -25.08
N GLY A 362 -10.46 -14.23 -23.89
CA GLY A 362 -9.46 -15.24 -23.53
C GLY A 362 -8.05 -14.97 -24.08
N GLU A 363 -7.75 -13.71 -24.46
CA GLU A 363 -6.50 -13.31 -25.10
C GLU A 363 -5.57 -12.59 -24.10
N ARG A 364 -4.26 -12.80 -24.27
CA ARG A 364 -3.20 -12.02 -23.57
C ARG A 364 -3.08 -10.64 -24.23
N PHE A 365 -2.90 -9.59 -23.42
CA PHE A 365 -2.76 -8.22 -23.89
C PHE A 365 -1.59 -7.44 -23.27
N CYS A 366 -0.97 -8.00 -22.23
CA CYS A 366 0.20 -7.41 -21.58
C CYS A 366 1.13 -8.48 -20.99
N HIS A 367 2.38 -8.11 -20.71
CA HIS A 367 3.28 -8.95 -19.94
C HIS A 367 2.86 -8.94 -18.47
N PRO A 368 2.76 -10.10 -17.76
CA PRO A 368 2.23 -10.18 -16.39
C PRO A 368 3.10 -9.51 -15.31
N LEU A 369 4.34 -9.15 -15.65
CA LEU A 369 5.29 -8.48 -14.75
C LEU A 369 5.81 -7.17 -15.37
N GLU A 370 4.94 -6.39 -16.01
CA GLU A 370 5.24 -4.99 -16.32
C GLU A 370 5.31 -4.16 -15.04
N PRO A 371 5.94 -2.97 -15.05
CA PRO A 371 5.80 -2.00 -13.97
C PRO A 371 4.32 -1.74 -13.65
N ARG A 372 3.98 -1.53 -12.38
CA ARG A 372 2.59 -1.44 -11.93
C ARG A 372 1.78 -0.35 -12.61
N ASP A 373 2.38 0.80 -12.85
CA ASP A 373 1.76 1.94 -13.55
C ASP A 373 1.46 1.60 -15.00
N VAL A 374 2.41 0.97 -15.69
CA VAL A 374 2.27 0.52 -17.08
C VAL A 374 1.19 -0.55 -17.19
N GLU A 375 1.22 -1.58 -16.34
CA GLU A 375 0.23 -2.65 -16.35
C GLU A 375 -1.18 -2.10 -16.03
N SER A 376 -1.29 -1.19 -15.07
CA SER A 376 -2.56 -0.52 -14.76
C SER A 376 -3.10 0.25 -15.97
N ALA A 377 -2.24 1.00 -16.66
CA ALA A 377 -2.61 1.73 -17.87
C ALA A 377 -3.03 0.80 -19.02
N LEU A 378 -2.35 -0.36 -19.17
CA LEU A 378 -2.70 -1.38 -20.16
C LEU A 378 -4.06 -2.02 -19.86
N ILE A 379 -4.38 -2.32 -18.62
CA ILE A 379 -5.70 -2.84 -18.22
C ILE A 379 -6.79 -1.79 -18.49
N ILE A 380 -6.55 -0.53 -18.14
CA ILE A 380 -7.51 0.56 -18.44
C ILE A 380 -7.74 0.68 -19.94
N ARG A 381 -6.68 0.64 -20.76
CA ARG A 381 -6.78 0.64 -22.23
C ARG A 381 -7.64 -0.52 -22.74
N GLU A 382 -7.37 -1.74 -22.23
CA GLU A 382 -8.07 -2.94 -22.66
C GLU A 382 -9.56 -2.89 -22.32
N CYS A 383 -9.89 -2.38 -21.13
CA CYS A 383 -11.27 -2.27 -20.68
C CYS A 383 -12.03 -1.12 -21.35
N VAL A 384 -11.41 0.06 -21.45
CA VAL A 384 -12.13 1.31 -21.81
C VAL A 384 -12.02 1.61 -23.30
N GLU A 385 -10.82 1.54 -23.91
CA GLU A 385 -10.65 1.89 -25.32
C GLU A 385 -10.95 0.70 -26.24
N ARG A 386 -10.45 -0.49 -25.88
CA ARG A 386 -10.63 -1.69 -26.71
C ARG A 386 -11.97 -2.38 -26.51
N ASN A 387 -12.70 -2.01 -25.45
CA ASN A 387 -13.97 -2.64 -25.05
C ASN A 387 -13.85 -4.18 -24.88
N LYS A 388 -12.66 -4.65 -24.43
CA LYS A 388 -12.39 -6.06 -24.17
C LYS A 388 -12.34 -6.40 -22.68
N GLY A 389 -12.88 -5.52 -21.85
CA GLY A 389 -13.11 -5.78 -20.44
C GLY A 389 -14.31 -6.69 -20.19
N VAL A 390 -14.30 -7.36 -19.05
CA VAL A 390 -15.40 -8.14 -18.53
C VAL A 390 -16.30 -7.21 -17.72
N ILE A 391 -17.59 -7.16 -18.05
CA ILE A 391 -18.55 -6.27 -17.37
C ILE A 391 -19.29 -7.07 -16.30
N THR A 392 -19.19 -6.63 -15.04
CA THR A 392 -19.93 -7.24 -13.90
C THR A 392 -21.41 -6.88 -13.93
N PRO A 393 -22.28 -7.59 -13.18
CA PRO A 393 -23.70 -7.27 -13.08
C PRO A 393 -23.98 -5.84 -12.59
N THR A 394 -23.07 -5.22 -11.84
CA THR A 394 -23.20 -3.84 -11.36
C THR A 394 -22.59 -2.81 -12.32
N GLY A 395 -22.18 -3.22 -13.53
CA GLY A 395 -21.62 -2.34 -14.55
C GLY A 395 -20.14 -1.97 -14.35
N ARG A 396 -19.43 -2.57 -13.40
CA ARG A 396 -17.99 -2.43 -13.28
C ARG A 396 -17.29 -3.22 -14.37
N VAL A 397 -16.10 -2.79 -14.72
CA VAL A 397 -15.28 -3.52 -15.69
C VAL A 397 -14.02 -4.08 -15.04
N GLY A 398 -13.49 -5.17 -15.62
CA GLY A 398 -12.21 -5.75 -15.18
C GLY A 398 -11.63 -6.66 -16.25
N VAL A 399 -10.50 -7.28 -15.93
CA VAL A 399 -9.90 -8.34 -16.74
C VAL A 399 -9.72 -9.58 -15.86
N TRP A 400 -9.63 -10.74 -16.48
CA TRP A 400 -9.35 -11.98 -15.77
C TRP A 400 -7.88 -12.07 -15.40
N LEU A 401 -7.59 -12.46 -14.17
CA LEU A 401 -6.27 -12.89 -13.71
C LEU A 401 -6.32 -14.42 -13.53
N ASP A 402 -5.69 -15.15 -14.44
CA ASP A 402 -5.87 -16.61 -14.54
C ASP A 402 -5.02 -17.37 -13.52
N SER A 403 -5.44 -17.34 -12.26
CA SER A 403 -4.80 -17.99 -11.12
C SER A 403 -4.69 -19.53 -11.24
N PRO A 404 -5.64 -20.28 -11.90
CA PRO A 404 -5.49 -21.71 -12.11
C PRO A 404 -4.22 -22.12 -12.88
N MET A 405 -3.62 -21.23 -13.66
CA MET A 405 -2.34 -21.48 -14.31
C MET A 405 -1.23 -21.86 -13.31
N ILE A 406 -1.30 -21.35 -12.09
CA ILE A 406 -0.29 -21.57 -11.05
C ILE A 406 -0.19 -23.06 -10.72
N ASP A 407 -1.32 -23.72 -10.42
CA ASP A 407 -1.33 -25.15 -10.12
C ASP A 407 -0.91 -26.00 -11.32
N MET A 408 -1.23 -25.56 -12.54
CA MET A 408 -0.80 -26.26 -13.77
C MET A 408 0.71 -26.09 -14.06
N ILE A 409 1.35 -25.03 -13.53
CA ILE A 409 2.80 -24.78 -13.70
C ILE A 409 3.60 -25.50 -12.61
N TRP A 410 3.16 -25.37 -11.34
CA TRP A 410 3.94 -25.76 -10.17
C TRP A 410 3.42 -27.02 -9.45
N GLY A 411 2.28 -27.54 -9.83
CA GLY A 411 1.62 -28.69 -9.22
C GLY A 411 0.39 -28.29 -8.40
N GLU A 412 -0.55 -29.24 -8.31
CA GLU A 412 -1.82 -29.10 -7.58
C GLU A 412 -1.59 -28.71 -6.11
N GLY A 413 -2.42 -27.79 -5.61
CA GLY A 413 -2.37 -27.25 -4.24
C GLY A 413 -1.37 -26.11 -4.03
N THR A 414 -0.65 -25.65 -5.07
CA THR A 414 0.26 -24.50 -4.97
C THR A 414 -0.50 -23.22 -4.68
N VAL A 415 -1.65 -22.99 -5.32
CA VAL A 415 -2.52 -21.83 -5.07
C VAL A 415 -2.94 -21.80 -3.60
N GLU A 416 -3.44 -22.91 -3.06
CA GLU A 416 -3.91 -22.96 -1.66
C GLU A 416 -2.78 -22.73 -0.66
N LYS A 417 -1.58 -23.26 -0.91
CA LYS A 417 -0.43 -23.07 -0.03
C LYS A 417 0.18 -21.67 -0.09
N ALA A 418 0.39 -21.16 -1.31
CA ALA A 418 1.12 -19.92 -1.51
C ALA A 418 0.24 -18.66 -1.34
N LEU A 419 -1.07 -18.80 -1.52
CA LEU A 419 -2.08 -17.73 -1.51
C LEU A 419 -3.21 -18.06 -0.53
N ALA A 420 -2.87 -18.62 0.63
CA ALA A 420 -3.82 -19.18 1.59
C ALA A 420 -4.91 -18.19 2.01
N SER A 421 -4.54 -16.93 2.24
CA SER A 421 -5.48 -15.86 2.61
C SER A 421 -6.47 -15.59 1.46
N LYS A 422 -5.98 -15.41 0.24
CA LYS A 422 -6.82 -15.15 -0.93
C LYS A 422 -7.71 -16.34 -1.26
N TYR A 423 -7.17 -17.54 -1.20
CA TYR A 423 -7.92 -18.76 -1.41
C TYR A 423 -9.14 -18.85 -0.47
N LEU A 424 -8.93 -18.65 0.82
CA LEU A 424 -10.00 -18.66 1.82
C LEU A 424 -11.00 -17.51 1.64
N GLN A 425 -10.53 -16.33 1.30
CA GLN A 425 -11.39 -15.15 1.08
C GLN A 425 -12.35 -15.39 -0.10
N PHE A 426 -11.86 -15.80 -1.26
CA PHE A 426 -12.70 -16.04 -2.44
C PHE A 426 -13.60 -17.26 -2.27
N LYS A 427 -13.12 -18.29 -1.58
CA LYS A 427 -13.91 -19.50 -1.29
C LYS A 427 -15.18 -19.21 -0.47
N ARG A 428 -15.16 -18.17 0.39
CA ARG A 428 -16.37 -17.72 1.12
C ARG A 428 -17.50 -17.26 0.20
N TYR A 429 -17.15 -16.83 -0.99
CA TYR A 429 -18.10 -16.37 -2.03
C TYR A 429 -18.33 -17.42 -3.12
N GLY A 430 -17.93 -18.66 -2.88
CA GLY A 430 -18.12 -19.78 -3.82
C GLY A 430 -17.13 -19.81 -4.98
N ILE A 431 -16.08 -18.96 -4.98
CA ILE A 431 -15.06 -18.90 -6.03
C ILE A 431 -13.83 -19.70 -5.59
N ASP A 432 -13.48 -20.74 -6.33
CA ASP A 432 -12.28 -21.53 -6.11
C ASP A 432 -11.16 -21.03 -7.03
N ILE A 433 -10.29 -20.14 -6.52
CA ILE A 433 -9.22 -19.50 -7.31
C ILE A 433 -8.12 -20.45 -7.80
N ALA A 434 -8.14 -21.72 -7.36
CA ALA A 434 -7.31 -22.77 -7.96
C ALA A 434 -7.93 -23.34 -9.25
N LYS A 435 -9.23 -23.08 -9.52
CA LYS A 435 -9.98 -23.59 -10.67
C LYS A 435 -10.55 -22.49 -11.55
N GLU A 436 -10.90 -21.36 -10.96
CA GLU A 436 -11.54 -20.22 -11.59
C GLU A 436 -10.63 -18.99 -11.50
N PRO A 437 -10.49 -18.16 -12.57
CA PRO A 437 -9.70 -16.95 -12.53
C PRO A 437 -10.34 -15.90 -11.63
N MET A 438 -9.56 -14.93 -11.14
CA MET A 438 -10.05 -13.77 -10.40
C MET A 438 -10.35 -12.62 -11.35
N LEU A 439 -11.43 -11.88 -11.12
CA LEU A 439 -11.69 -10.65 -11.87
C LEU A 439 -11.02 -9.48 -11.17
N VAL A 440 -10.19 -8.72 -11.90
CA VAL A 440 -9.35 -7.65 -11.36
C VAL A 440 -9.43 -6.37 -12.17
N PHE A 441 -9.23 -5.23 -11.50
CA PHE A 441 -9.11 -3.90 -12.12
C PHE A 441 -8.14 -3.05 -11.32
N PRO A 442 -7.48 -2.04 -11.91
CA PRO A 442 -6.59 -1.14 -11.18
C PRO A 442 -7.26 -0.44 -10.01
N THR A 443 -6.54 -0.37 -8.89
CA THR A 443 -6.99 0.26 -7.64
C THR A 443 -5.94 1.22 -7.14
N LEU A 444 -6.35 2.32 -6.51
CA LEU A 444 -5.45 3.23 -5.82
C LEU A 444 -4.72 2.47 -4.69
N HIS A 445 -3.39 2.53 -4.69
CA HIS A 445 -2.57 1.71 -3.80
C HIS A 445 -1.59 2.52 -2.95
N TYR A 446 -0.66 3.26 -3.59
CA TYR A 446 0.31 4.10 -2.89
C TYR A 446 0.15 5.58 -3.26
N GLN A 447 0.58 6.42 -2.34
CA GLN A 447 0.87 7.83 -2.57
C GLN A 447 2.38 7.99 -2.53
N ASN A 448 2.95 8.54 -3.60
CA ASN A 448 4.41 8.60 -3.79
C ASN A 448 5.02 9.90 -3.26
N GLY A 449 4.31 10.63 -2.43
CA GLY A 449 4.72 11.89 -1.82
C GLY A 449 4.20 12.04 -0.40
N GLY A 450 4.55 13.16 0.21
CA GLY A 450 4.17 13.47 1.57
C GLY A 450 4.71 14.82 2.04
N LEU A 451 4.72 15.04 3.34
CA LEU A 451 5.41 16.17 3.96
C LEU A 451 6.90 16.13 3.59
N ALA A 452 7.48 17.28 3.28
CA ALA A 452 8.91 17.39 3.05
C ALA A 452 9.67 17.10 4.33
N ILE A 453 10.67 16.24 4.24
CA ILE A 453 11.58 15.90 5.33
C ILE A 453 13.00 16.31 4.98
N ASN A 454 13.78 16.67 5.99
CA ASN A 454 15.23 16.82 5.90
C ASN A 454 15.90 15.47 6.18
N GLU A 455 17.19 15.39 5.88
CA GLU A 455 18.06 14.27 6.27
C GLU A 455 18.29 14.23 7.76
#